data_cbdf2b5064072f64f4a369cc59d5bbd5
#
_entry.id   cbdf2b5064072f64f4a369cc59d5bbd5
#
_cell.length_a   1.000
_cell.length_b   1.000
_cell.length_c   1.000
_cell.angle_alpha   90.00
_cell.angle_beta   90.00
_cell.angle_gamma   90.00
#
_symmetry.space_group_name_H-M   'P 1'
#
loop_
_entity.id
_entity.type
_entity.pdbx_description
1 polymer ?
#
loop_
_entity_poly.entity_id
_entity_poly.type
_entity_poly.pdbx_seq_one_letter_code
_entity_poly.pdbx_strand_id
1 'polypeptide(L)'
;MNEGIINITGNDVKLNVENLYGQGGTVRLATNLTAGEGQQTGEFTVEKAEGNSAIDVQLMDSKLEKALTSDEINAEQAKSLITAVNGAVKPTTTVVEGMYNEGFKVDTSGNTTITGPNTLMQSTLELASATPLALNRILTTDVRKRLGDIRSVKGISSSWARYDGGKLSGTNGLENDFNTVQVGVDTQPSTAPIRFGMAFSYTKGDTDYARGSADMDAYSLAGYGLWLGESGQYVDVVTRLASIKTDITVDGSKKGSMDNVALSLSTEFGWRFDVLNNLFVEPQVEASYTYVNAESMTLNDGSNYRFEAADSLLGRAGLIIGMQCPNNKGNVYGKVSAVHEFLGDASVTGGNGAVYSIDGKDTWIEYGIGANLNLTDSTYLWADLERTSGGVLDMDYRATLGVRYVF
;
A
#
# COMPACT_ATOMS: atom_id res chain seq x y z
N MET A 1 2.04 -11.14 -29.77
CA MET A 1 0.57 -10.97 -29.85
C MET A 1 0.23 -10.00 -28.75
N ASN A 2 -0.10 -8.79 -29.09
CA ASN A 2 -0.39 -7.80 -28.06
C ASN A 2 -1.89 -7.51 -28.08
N GLU A 3 -2.59 -7.99 -27.09
CA GLU A 3 -3.80 -7.36 -26.59
C GLU A 3 -3.37 -6.11 -25.84
N GLY A 4 -2.74 -5.16 -26.55
CA GLY A 4 -2.15 -3.97 -25.95
C GLY A 4 -3.17 -2.85 -25.79
N ILE A 5 -2.94 -2.01 -24.77
CA ILE A 5 -3.67 -0.76 -24.58
C ILE A 5 -2.78 0.38 -25.06
N ILE A 6 -3.27 1.21 -25.96
CA ILE A 6 -2.61 2.46 -26.39
C ILE A 6 -3.31 3.61 -25.66
N ASN A 7 -2.59 4.32 -24.80
CA ASN A 7 -3.10 5.48 -24.07
C ASN A 7 -2.67 6.79 -24.74
N ILE A 8 -3.62 7.61 -25.14
CA ILE A 8 -3.41 8.99 -25.62
C ILE A 8 -3.96 9.93 -24.55
N THR A 9 -3.06 10.52 -23.78
CA THR A 9 -3.38 11.20 -22.50
C THR A 9 -3.71 12.68 -22.64
N GLY A 10 -3.56 13.26 -23.84
CA GLY A 10 -3.94 14.64 -24.13
C GLY A 10 -5.13 14.70 -25.08
N ASN A 11 -6.10 15.53 -24.79
CA ASN A 11 -7.28 15.74 -25.63
C ASN A 11 -7.00 16.52 -26.92
N ASP A 12 -5.79 17.04 -27.10
CA ASP A 12 -5.27 17.70 -28.30
C ASP A 12 -4.19 16.87 -29.01
N VAL A 13 -3.91 15.67 -28.51
CA VAL A 13 -2.86 14.80 -29.06
C VAL A 13 -3.39 13.98 -30.22
N LYS A 14 -2.64 13.97 -31.32
CA LYS A 14 -2.91 13.15 -32.50
C LYS A 14 -1.80 12.14 -32.70
N LEU A 15 -2.12 10.86 -32.62
CA LEU A 15 -1.20 9.77 -32.91
C LEU A 15 -1.49 9.19 -34.30
N ASN A 16 -0.52 9.33 -35.21
CA ASN A 16 -0.58 8.72 -36.55
C ASN A 16 0.38 7.52 -36.58
N VAL A 17 -0.13 6.37 -36.95
CA VAL A 17 0.61 5.12 -37.08
C VAL A 17 0.59 4.68 -38.55
N GLU A 18 1.75 4.52 -39.17
CA GLU A 18 1.84 4.09 -40.56
C GLU A 18 1.42 2.62 -40.74
N ASN A 19 1.94 1.74 -39.85
CA ASN A 19 1.64 0.32 -39.93
C ASN A 19 1.30 -0.21 -38.52
N LEU A 20 0.14 -0.84 -38.39
CA LEU A 20 -0.31 -1.51 -37.18
C LEU A 20 -0.39 -3.01 -37.43
N TYR A 21 0.32 -3.80 -36.62
CA TYR A 21 0.29 -5.26 -36.63
C TYR A 21 -0.35 -5.76 -35.34
N GLY A 22 -1.50 -6.44 -35.42
CA GLY A 22 -2.16 -6.92 -34.21
C GLY A 22 -3.39 -7.77 -34.48
N GLN A 23 -3.95 -8.29 -33.38
CA GLN A 23 -5.18 -9.10 -33.41
C GLN A 23 -6.33 -8.45 -32.63
N GLY A 24 -6.42 -7.15 -32.69
CA GLY A 24 -7.32 -6.34 -31.89
C GLY A 24 -6.56 -5.59 -30.80
N GLY A 25 -7.26 -4.83 -29.98
CA GLY A 25 -6.69 -4.06 -28.87
C GLY A 25 -7.62 -2.93 -28.45
N THR A 26 -7.20 -2.19 -27.43
CA THR A 26 -7.92 -1.04 -26.91
C THR A 26 -7.12 0.23 -27.12
N VAL A 27 -7.77 1.29 -27.63
CA VAL A 27 -7.21 2.64 -27.65
C VAL A 27 -7.97 3.50 -26.67
N ARG A 28 -7.25 4.10 -25.73
CA ARG A 28 -7.79 5.06 -24.77
C ARG A 28 -7.45 6.46 -25.22
N LEU A 29 -8.45 7.30 -25.37
CA LEU A 29 -8.32 8.68 -25.81
C LEU A 29 -8.81 9.61 -24.70
N ALA A 30 -7.98 10.56 -24.28
CA ALA A 30 -8.43 11.67 -23.46
C ALA A 30 -9.42 12.53 -24.26
N THR A 31 -10.51 12.94 -23.61
CA THR A 31 -11.54 13.77 -24.22
C THR A 31 -12.01 14.84 -23.25
N ASN A 32 -12.61 15.92 -23.78
CA ASN A 32 -13.28 16.94 -23.02
C ASN A 32 -14.73 17.07 -23.55
N LEU A 33 -15.61 16.28 -22.98
CA LEU A 33 -17.01 16.19 -23.40
C LEU A 33 -17.90 17.32 -22.85
N THR A 34 -17.46 17.99 -21.78
CA THR A 34 -18.19 19.06 -21.12
C THR A 34 -17.90 20.45 -21.69
N ALA A 35 -16.87 20.59 -22.53
CA ALA A 35 -16.58 21.86 -23.17
C ALA A 35 -17.65 22.14 -24.24
N GLY A 36 -18.38 23.21 -24.10
CA GLY A 36 -19.25 23.74 -25.15
C GLY A 36 -18.54 23.85 -26.50
N GLU A 37 -18.76 24.84 -27.27
CA GLU A 37 -18.10 25.01 -28.57
C GLU A 37 -16.60 24.64 -28.55
N GLY A 38 -16.23 23.50 -29.19
CA GLY A 38 -14.85 23.05 -29.27
C GLY A 38 -14.52 21.78 -28.48
N GLN A 39 -15.46 20.84 -28.38
CA GLN A 39 -15.18 19.50 -27.89
C GLN A 39 -13.88 18.95 -28.52
N GLN A 40 -12.89 18.65 -27.68
CA GLN A 40 -11.61 18.11 -28.09
C GLN A 40 -11.47 16.67 -27.64
N THR A 41 -11.00 15.84 -28.55
CA THR A 41 -10.71 14.43 -28.26
C THR A 41 -9.36 14.11 -28.92
N GLY A 42 -8.52 13.36 -28.20
CA GLY A 42 -7.32 12.78 -28.80
C GLY A 42 -7.69 11.94 -30.04
N GLU A 43 -6.84 11.92 -31.05
CA GLU A 43 -7.07 11.20 -32.29
C GLU A 43 -6.05 10.08 -32.47
N PHE A 44 -6.51 8.94 -32.96
CA PHE A 44 -5.67 7.81 -33.38
C PHE A 44 -5.97 7.43 -34.83
N THR A 45 -4.99 7.57 -35.69
CA THR A 45 -5.11 7.29 -37.13
C THR A 45 -4.10 6.21 -37.53
N VAL A 46 -4.55 5.21 -38.27
CA VAL A 46 -3.70 4.13 -38.80
C VAL A 46 -3.79 4.11 -40.30
N GLU A 47 -2.66 4.20 -41.03
CA GLU A 47 -2.62 4.17 -42.46
C GLU A 47 -2.81 2.75 -43.02
N LYS A 48 -2.16 1.76 -42.42
CA LYS A 48 -2.22 0.35 -42.80
C LYS A 48 -2.35 -0.54 -41.58
N ALA A 49 -3.24 -1.51 -41.63
CA ALA A 49 -3.42 -2.50 -40.59
C ALA A 49 -3.35 -3.93 -41.14
N GLU A 50 -2.56 -4.80 -40.50
CA GLU A 50 -2.46 -6.21 -40.82
C GLU A 50 -2.94 -7.02 -39.62
N GLY A 51 -3.81 -8.01 -39.86
CA GLY A 51 -4.47 -8.83 -38.84
C GLY A 51 -5.88 -8.37 -38.54
N ASN A 52 -6.35 -8.51 -37.28
CA ASN A 52 -7.65 -8.00 -36.87
C ASN A 52 -7.61 -6.49 -36.67
N SER A 53 -8.29 -5.75 -37.53
CA SER A 53 -8.37 -4.27 -37.48
C SER A 53 -9.47 -3.73 -36.57
N ALA A 54 -10.18 -4.60 -35.85
CA ALA A 54 -11.16 -4.18 -34.86
C ALA A 54 -10.47 -3.67 -33.61
N ILE A 55 -10.80 -2.46 -33.20
CA ILE A 55 -10.23 -1.79 -32.02
C ILE A 55 -11.37 -1.32 -31.12
N ASP A 56 -11.29 -1.66 -29.82
CA ASP A 56 -12.16 -1.07 -28.83
C ASP A 56 -11.63 0.32 -28.44
N VAL A 57 -12.51 1.29 -28.42
CA VAL A 57 -12.17 2.67 -28.06
C VAL A 57 -12.72 2.98 -26.69
N GLN A 58 -11.86 3.43 -25.80
CA GLN A 58 -12.24 3.96 -24.50
C GLN A 58 -11.95 5.47 -24.47
N LEU A 59 -12.96 6.26 -24.21
CA LEU A 59 -12.83 7.70 -24.04
C LEU A 59 -12.81 8.03 -22.55
N MET A 60 -11.83 8.85 -22.17
CA MET A 60 -11.66 9.27 -20.80
C MET A 60 -11.84 10.77 -20.73
N ASP A 61 -12.89 11.23 -20.02
CA ASP A 61 -13.07 12.66 -19.81
C ASP A 61 -11.99 13.16 -18.84
N SER A 62 -11.38 14.30 -19.16
CA SER A 62 -10.40 14.97 -18.32
C SER A 62 -11.00 15.45 -16.97
N LYS A 63 -12.33 15.59 -16.89
CA LYS A 63 -13.08 15.93 -15.68
C LYS A 63 -13.90 14.75 -15.20
N LEU A 64 -13.24 13.73 -14.67
CA LEU A 64 -13.87 12.51 -14.17
C LEU A 64 -14.89 12.73 -13.05
N GLU A 65 -14.92 13.89 -12.47
CA GLU A 65 -15.85 14.23 -11.39
C GLU A 65 -17.31 14.22 -11.83
N LYS A 66 -17.55 14.43 -13.12
CA LYS A 66 -18.88 14.46 -13.70
C LYS A 66 -18.91 13.63 -14.95
N ALA A 67 -19.20 12.33 -14.85
CA ALA A 67 -19.47 11.52 -16.02
C ALA A 67 -20.74 12.05 -16.69
N LEU A 68 -20.66 12.20 -18.03
CA LEU A 68 -21.82 12.52 -18.82
C LEU A 68 -22.76 11.32 -18.84
N THR A 69 -24.04 11.56 -18.69
CA THR A 69 -25.06 10.53 -18.92
C THR A 69 -25.41 10.46 -20.41
N SER A 70 -26.01 9.36 -20.84
CA SER A 70 -26.46 9.21 -22.23
C SER A 70 -27.42 10.33 -22.70
N ASP A 71 -28.12 10.97 -21.76
CA ASP A 71 -29.06 12.06 -22.04
C ASP A 71 -28.37 13.42 -22.27
N GLU A 72 -27.10 13.55 -21.82
CA GLU A 72 -26.30 14.76 -22.01
C GLU A 72 -25.55 14.78 -23.35
N ILE A 73 -25.49 13.66 -24.07
CA ILE A 73 -24.83 13.53 -25.37
C ILE A 73 -25.88 13.35 -26.47
N ASN A 74 -25.86 14.24 -27.45
CA ASN A 74 -26.69 14.10 -28.64
C ASN A 74 -26.03 13.14 -29.68
N ALA A 75 -26.82 12.71 -30.65
CA ALA A 75 -26.38 11.74 -31.67
C ALA A 75 -25.20 12.24 -32.53
N GLU A 76 -25.04 13.56 -32.73
CA GLU A 76 -23.90 14.13 -33.49
C GLU A 76 -22.62 14.08 -32.66
N GLN A 77 -22.71 14.40 -31.38
CA GLN A 77 -21.59 14.26 -30.43
C GLN A 77 -21.16 12.80 -30.30
N ALA A 78 -22.08 11.88 -30.17
CA ALA A 78 -21.78 10.46 -30.14
C ALA A 78 -21.05 9.98 -31.41
N LYS A 79 -21.48 10.43 -32.57
CA LYS A 79 -20.78 10.12 -33.82
C LYS A 79 -19.39 10.71 -33.90
N SER A 80 -19.19 11.93 -33.40
CA SER A 80 -17.85 12.56 -33.40
C SER A 80 -16.83 11.79 -32.59
N LEU A 81 -17.27 11.16 -31.49
CA LEU A 81 -16.42 10.32 -30.63
C LEU A 81 -15.93 9.06 -31.36
N ILE A 82 -16.80 8.45 -32.18
CA ILE A 82 -16.45 7.24 -32.96
C ILE A 82 -15.40 7.59 -34.03
N THR A 83 -15.43 8.80 -34.60
CA THR A 83 -14.50 9.23 -35.65
C THR A 83 -13.09 9.59 -35.13
N ALA A 84 -12.89 9.63 -33.82
CA ALA A 84 -11.57 9.89 -33.23
C ALA A 84 -10.57 8.75 -33.48
N VAL A 85 -11.05 7.57 -33.87
CA VAL A 85 -10.23 6.45 -34.34
C VAL A 85 -10.59 6.20 -35.83
N ASN A 86 -9.62 6.32 -36.71
CA ASN A 86 -9.90 6.29 -38.15
C ASN A 86 -8.75 5.66 -38.97
N GLY A 87 -8.91 5.66 -40.28
CA GLY A 87 -7.96 5.08 -41.24
C GLY A 87 -8.25 3.60 -41.52
N ALA A 88 -7.22 2.78 -41.50
CA ALA A 88 -7.31 1.34 -41.76
C ALA A 88 -7.94 0.53 -40.64
N VAL A 89 -8.12 1.11 -39.47
CA VAL A 89 -8.79 0.49 -38.30
C VAL A 89 -10.20 1.04 -38.16
N LYS A 90 -11.08 0.18 -37.61
CA LYS A 90 -12.46 0.57 -37.36
C LYS A 90 -12.79 0.34 -35.89
N PRO A 91 -13.32 1.35 -35.16
CA PRO A 91 -13.79 1.15 -33.83
C PRO A 91 -15.00 0.19 -33.83
N THR A 92 -14.99 -0.80 -32.96
CA THR A 92 -16.13 -1.68 -32.76
C THR A 92 -17.13 -1.08 -31.80
N THR A 93 -16.60 -0.46 -30.74
CA THR A 93 -17.40 0.24 -29.73
C THR A 93 -16.58 1.38 -29.15
N THR A 94 -17.27 2.40 -28.67
CA THR A 94 -16.67 3.50 -27.94
C THR A 94 -17.30 3.52 -26.54
N VAL A 95 -16.46 3.41 -25.52
CA VAL A 95 -16.89 3.45 -24.11
C VAL A 95 -16.40 4.75 -23.49
N VAL A 96 -17.30 5.47 -22.84
CA VAL A 96 -16.95 6.59 -21.97
C VAL A 96 -17.07 6.12 -20.53
N GLU A 97 -15.95 6.08 -19.84
CA GLU A 97 -15.91 5.61 -18.45
C GLU A 97 -16.08 6.78 -17.48
N GLY A 98 -17.08 6.69 -16.62
CA GLY A 98 -17.22 7.52 -15.43
C GLY A 98 -16.58 6.85 -14.22
N MET A 99 -15.87 7.59 -13.41
CA MET A 99 -15.27 7.02 -12.20
C MET A 99 -16.33 6.77 -11.13
N TYR A 100 -17.11 7.79 -10.78
CA TYR A 100 -18.13 7.73 -9.73
C TYR A 100 -19.55 7.82 -10.26
N ASN A 101 -19.71 8.20 -11.51
CA ASN A 101 -20.99 8.31 -12.18
C ASN A 101 -21.12 7.25 -13.26
N GLU A 102 -22.34 7.11 -13.79
CA GLU A 102 -22.60 6.17 -14.88
C GLU A 102 -21.78 6.52 -16.11
N GLY A 103 -21.02 5.53 -16.58
CA GLY A 103 -20.42 5.56 -17.89
C GLY A 103 -21.41 5.09 -18.96
N PHE A 104 -21.10 5.26 -20.22
CA PHE A 104 -21.92 4.78 -21.32
C PHE A 104 -21.07 4.24 -22.47
N LYS A 105 -21.69 3.40 -23.29
CA LYS A 105 -21.11 2.80 -24.47
C LYS A 105 -21.83 3.32 -25.70
N VAL A 106 -21.06 3.70 -26.73
CA VAL A 106 -21.59 4.13 -28.03
C VAL A 106 -21.26 3.06 -29.05
N ASP A 107 -22.27 2.54 -29.76
CA ASP A 107 -22.08 1.61 -30.86
C ASP A 107 -21.73 2.32 -32.18
N THR A 108 -21.41 1.56 -33.21
CA THR A 108 -21.09 2.08 -34.56
C THR A 108 -22.22 2.82 -35.24
N SER A 109 -23.46 2.69 -34.73
CA SER A 109 -24.65 3.39 -35.23
C SER A 109 -24.93 4.67 -34.46
N GLY A 110 -24.18 4.94 -33.39
CA GLY A 110 -24.37 6.09 -32.49
C GLY A 110 -25.40 5.87 -31.39
N ASN A 111 -25.85 4.61 -31.15
CA ASN A 111 -26.72 4.31 -30.02
C ASN A 111 -25.91 4.28 -28.72
N THR A 112 -26.47 4.86 -27.67
CA THR A 112 -25.87 4.89 -26.34
C THR A 112 -26.49 3.83 -25.42
N THR A 113 -25.67 3.21 -24.60
CA THR A 113 -26.09 2.24 -23.58
C THR A 113 -25.34 2.54 -22.30
N ILE A 114 -26.00 2.67 -21.16
CA ILE A 114 -25.39 2.92 -19.86
C ILE A 114 -24.56 1.67 -19.46
N THR A 115 -23.30 1.90 -19.05
CA THR A 115 -22.38 0.83 -18.62
C THR A 115 -22.19 0.80 -17.10
N GLY A 116 -22.60 1.86 -16.40
CA GLY A 116 -22.31 2.06 -14.98
C GLY A 116 -20.90 2.64 -14.72
N PRO A 117 -20.56 2.86 -13.45
CA PRO A 117 -19.29 3.44 -13.06
C PRO A 117 -18.12 2.48 -13.29
N ASN A 118 -16.92 3.03 -13.40
CA ASN A 118 -15.69 2.24 -13.49
C ASN A 118 -15.28 1.70 -12.12
N THR A 119 -15.75 0.51 -11.79
CA THR A 119 -15.53 -0.13 -10.48
C THR A 119 -14.06 -0.40 -10.17
N LEU A 120 -13.23 -0.66 -11.19
CA LEU A 120 -11.80 -0.89 -10.99
C LEU A 120 -11.05 0.39 -10.61
N MET A 121 -11.43 1.53 -11.20
CA MET A 121 -10.87 2.82 -10.80
C MET A 121 -11.33 3.23 -9.40
N GLN A 122 -12.60 2.99 -9.07
CA GLN A 122 -13.12 3.19 -7.72
C GLN A 122 -12.32 2.37 -6.71
N SER A 123 -12.18 1.06 -6.95
CA SER A 123 -11.38 0.17 -6.09
C SER A 123 -9.93 0.63 -5.96
N THR A 124 -9.33 1.16 -7.02
CA THR A 124 -7.95 1.69 -6.95
C THR A 124 -7.85 2.85 -5.96
N LEU A 125 -8.79 3.79 -5.98
CA LEU A 125 -8.80 4.93 -5.04
C LEU A 125 -9.19 4.52 -3.61
N GLU A 126 -10.12 3.58 -3.46
CA GLU A 126 -10.47 3.00 -2.16
C GLU A 126 -9.23 2.34 -1.52
N LEU A 127 -8.53 1.49 -2.26
CA LEU A 127 -7.30 0.83 -1.77
C LEU A 127 -6.20 1.85 -1.49
N ALA A 128 -6.06 2.89 -2.33
CA ALA A 128 -5.11 3.97 -2.08
C ALA A 128 -5.41 4.72 -0.78
N SER A 129 -6.68 4.85 -0.37
CA SER A 129 -7.06 5.46 0.91
C SER A 129 -6.56 4.67 2.12
N ALA A 130 -6.45 3.35 2.00
CA ALA A 130 -5.94 2.46 3.04
C ALA A 130 -4.41 2.32 3.04
N THR A 131 -3.71 2.78 2.01
CA THR A 131 -2.24 2.61 1.87
C THR A 131 -1.44 3.19 3.04
N PRO A 132 -1.72 4.38 3.58
CA PRO A 132 -1.01 4.90 4.75
C PRO A 132 -1.19 4.06 6.02
N LEU A 133 -2.37 3.43 6.21
CA LEU A 133 -2.60 2.49 7.32
C LEU A 133 -1.82 1.19 7.12
N ALA A 134 -1.79 0.65 5.90
CA ALA A 134 -1.02 -0.54 5.57
C ALA A 134 0.48 -0.31 5.83
N LEU A 135 1.02 0.87 5.47
CA LEU A 135 2.39 1.24 5.79
C LEU A 135 2.63 1.29 7.29
N ASN A 136 1.71 1.90 8.04
CA ASN A 136 1.87 1.94 9.48
C ASN A 136 1.92 0.54 10.10
N ARG A 137 1.13 -0.40 9.56
CA ARG A 137 1.20 -1.83 9.93
C ARG A 137 2.59 -2.43 9.68
N ILE A 138 3.25 -2.05 8.58
CA ILE A 138 4.64 -2.42 8.30
C ILE A 138 5.59 -1.84 9.34
N LEU A 139 5.40 -0.59 9.73
CA LEU A 139 6.26 0.11 10.69
C LEU A 139 6.05 -0.37 12.13
N THR A 140 4.85 -0.83 12.50
CA THR A 140 4.56 -1.39 13.81
C THR A 140 5.15 -2.80 13.91
N THR A 141 6.03 -3.01 14.87
CA THR A 141 6.78 -4.26 15.00
C THR A 141 6.91 -4.66 16.45
N ASP A 142 6.79 -5.97 16.73
CA ASP A 142 7.07 -6.54 18.04
C ASP A 142 8.51 -6.24 18.51
N VAL A 143 8.74 -6.37 19.81
CA VAL A 143 10.05 -6.06 20.42
C VAL A 143 11.18 -6.90 19.84
N ARG A 144 10.94 -8.16 19.50
CA ARG A 144 11.97 -9.07 18.97
C ARG A 144 12.37 -8.70 17.54
N LYS A 145 11.41 -8.37 16.68
CA LYS A 145 11.70 -7.85 15.33
C LYS A 145 12.52 -6.56 15.40
N ARG A 146 12.20 -5.68 16.36
CA ARG A 146 12.86 -4.39 16.47
C ARG A 146 14.24 -4.47 17.11
N LEU A 147 14.40 -5.21 18.20
CA LEU A 147 15.57 -5.16 19.06
C LEU A 147 16.33 -6.49 19.18
N GLY A 148 15.81 -7.60 18.64
CA GLY A 148 16.30 -8.94 18.92
C GLY A 148 16.00 -9.38 20.36
N ASP A 149 16.72 -10.38 20.87
CA ASP A 149 16.62 -10.78 22.27
C ASP A 149 17.46 -9.87 23.18
N ILE A 150 16.86 -8.76 23.57
CA ILE A 150 17.50 -7.72 24.39
C ILE A 150 17.95 -8.23 25.77
N ARG A 151 17.38 -9.34 26.28
CA ARG A 151 17.78 -9.93 27.57
C ARG A 151 19.21 -10.46 27.54
N SER A 152 19.71 -10.83 26.38
CA SER A 152 21.08 -11.32 26.21
C SER A 152 22.12 -10.18 26.10
N VAL A 153 21.67 -8.95 25.95
CA VAL A 153 22.55 -7.80 25.72
C VAL A 153 23.21 -7.37 27.00
N LYS A 154 24.54 -7.39 27.02
CA LYS A 154 25.37 -6.94 28.13
C LYS A 154 25.79 -5.49 27.89
N GLY A 155 25.59 -4.62 28.86
CA GLY A 155 26.03 -3.22 28.81
C GLY A 155 24.89 -2.21 28.82
N ILE A 156 25.27 -0.97 29.06
CA ILE A 156 24.35 0.13 29.38
C ILE A 156 23.81 0.77 28.12
N SER A 157 24.68 1.05 27.16
CA SER A 157 24.32 1.79 25.95
C SER A 157 24.65 0.99 24.70
N SER A 158 23.84 1.16 23.68
CA SER A 158 24.05 0.49 22.40
C SER A 158 23.51 1.31 21.22
N SER A 159 24.05 1.03 20.06
CA SER A 159 23.48 1.41 18.76
C SER A 159 23.07 0.16 18.00
N TRP A 160 22.06 0.29 17.17
CA TRP A 160 21.59 -0.81 16.35
C TRP A 160 21.08 -0.34 15.00
N ALA A 161 21.12 -1.24 14.05
CA ALA A 161 20.53 -1.04 12.74
C ALA A 161 19.78 -2.30 12.32
N ARG A 162 18.70 -2.14 11.57
CA ARG A 162 17.99 -3.25 10.95
C ARG A 162 17.53 -2.91 9.55
N TYR A 163 17.47 -3.93 8.75
CA TYR A 163 16.75 -3.95 7.48
C TYR A 163 15.51 -4.83 7.63
N ASP A 164 14.43 -4.42 6.96
CA ASP A 164 13.14 -5.08 7.00
C ASP A 164 12.51 -4.93 5.62
N GLY A 165 12.19 -6.03 4.96
CA GLY A 165 11.61 -6.01 3.63
C GLY A 165 10.63 -7.16 3.44
N GLY A 166 9.65 -6.97 2.59
CA GLY A 166 8.61 -7.95 2.35
C GLY A 166 7.64 -7.56 1.26
N LYS A 167 6.65 -8.41 1.08
CA LYS A 167 5.56 -8.23 0.14
C LYS A 167 4.22 -8.41 0.83
N LEU A 168 3.31 -7.48 0.59
CA LEU A 168 1.90 -7.55 0.96
C LEU A 168 1.09 -7.84 -0.31
N SER A 169 0.08 -8.68 -0.19
CA SER A 169 -0.90 -8.92 -1.25
C SER A 169 -2.33 -8.85 -0.71
N GLY A 170 -3.26 -8.41 -1.53
CA GLY A 170 -4.64 -8.20 -1.13
C GLY A 170 -5.63 -8.39 -2.27
N THR A 171 -6.87 -8.01 -2.01
CA THR A 171 -7.95 -8.06 -3.01
C THR A 171 -7.73 -7.03 -4.12
N ASN A 172 -8.42 -7.21 -5.26
CA ASN A 172 -8.41 -6.31 -6.41
C ASN A 172 -7.01 -6.01 -6.98
N GLY A 173 -6.12 -7.00 -6.95
CA GLY A 173 -4.77 -6.89 -7.52
C GLY A 173 -3.84 -5.99 -6.73
N LEU A 174 -4.13 -5.71 -5.45
CA LEU A 174 -3.21 -4.99 -4.60
C LEU A 174 -1.99 -5.88 -4.29
N GLU A 175 -0.84 -5.40 -4.67
CA GLU A 175 0.48 -5.92 -4.31
C GLU A 175 1.36 -4.76 -3.85
N ASN A 176 2.04 -4.91 -2.73
CA ASN A 176 2.97 -3.90 -2.22
C ASN A 176 4.29 -4.55 -1.83
N ASP A 177 5.36 -4.14 -2.47
CA ASP A 177 6.73 -4.47 -2.09
C ASP A 177 7.31 -3.34 -1.25
N PHE A 178 7.83 -3.65 -0.08
CA PHE A 178 8.40 -2.63 0.81
C PHE A 178 9.81 -2.97 1.29
N ASN A 179 10.57 -1.91 1.56
CA ASN A 179 11.91 -1.98 2.12
C ASN A 179 12.08 -0.89 3.17
N THR A 180 12.52 -1.25 4.37
CA THR A 180 12.74 -0.33 5.49
C THR A 180 14.16 -0.48 6.01
N VAL A 181 14.85 0.63 6.16
CA VAL A 181 16.08 0.72 6.95
C VAL A 181 15.78 1.50 8.21
N GLN A 182 16.16 0.96 9.36
CA GLN A 182 15.98 1.62 10.65
C GLN A 182 17.30 1.60 11.43
N VAL A 183 17.62 2.73 12.06
CA VAL A 183 18.75 2.87 12.95
C VAL A 183 18.28 3.41 14.29
N GLY A 184 18.90 2.97 15.37
CA GLY A 184 18.53 3.43 16.70
C GLY A 184 19.66 3.39 17.72
N VAL A 185 19.42 4.07 18.80
CA VAL A 185 20.28 4.09 19.98
C VAL A 185 19.44 3.87 21.23
N ASP A 186 19.99 3.17 22.20
CA ASP A 186 19.33 3.00 23.47
C ASP A 186 20.31 2.96 24.64
N THR A 187 19.78 3.23 25.83
CA THR A 187 20.53 3.19 27.07
C THR A 187 19.67 2.64 28.18
N GLN A 188 20.31 1.93 29.12
CA GLN A 188 19.69 1.44 30.35
C GLN A 188 20.42 2.01 31.54
N PRO A 189 19.81 2.95 32.30
CA PRO A 189 20.42 3.44 33.53
C PRO A 189 20.70 2.27 34.50
N SER A 190 21.85 2.29 35.13
CA SER A 190 22.28 1.21 36.03
C SER A 190 21.37 0.99 37.24
N THR A 191 20.51 1.95 37.55
CA THR A 191 19.59 1.92 38.71
C THR A 191 18.17 1.50 38.35
N ALA A 192 17.85 1.25 37.07
CA ALA A 192 16.49 0.93 36.65
C ALA A 192 16.47 -0.22 35.63
N PRO A 193 15.49 -1.16 35.73
CA PRO A 193 15.31 -2.24 34.78
C PRO A 193 14.60 -1.78 33.50
N ILE A 194 14.82 -0.52 33.09
CA ILE A 194 14.17 0.11 31.94
C ILE A 194 15.24 0.58 30.96
N ARG A 195 15.11 0.16 29.70
CA ARG A 195 15.92 0.63 28.57
C ARG A 195 15.10 1.63 27.76
N PHE A 196 15.66 2.81 27.54
CA PHE A 196 15.04 3.85 26.71
C PHE A 196 15.82 4.00 25.40
N GLY A 197 15.11 4.27 24.32
CA GLY A 197 15.77 4.47 23.04
C GLY A 197 14.99 5.35 22.08
N MET A 198 15.68 5.71 21.02
CA MET A 198 15.15 6.42 19.87
C MET A 198 15.56 5.69 18.60
N ALA A 199 14.71 5.76 17.58
CA ALA A 199 15.00 5.18 16.28
C ALA A 199 14.50 6.10 15.16
N PHE A 200 15.26 6.13 14.08
CA PHE A 200 14.87 6.74 12.82
C PHE A 200 14.73 5.65 11.76
N SER A 201 13.72 5.74 10.90
CA SER A 201 13.57 4.83 9.78
C SER A 201 13.19 5.56 8.49
N TYR A 202 13.63 4.97 7.39
CA TYR A 202 13.18 5.26 6.04
C TYR A 202 12.59 4.00 5.44
N THR A 203 11.39 4.13 4.89
CA THR A 203 10.67 3.04 4.22
C THR A 203 10.32 3.49 2.80
N LYS A 204 10.61 2.63 1.84
CA LYS A 204 10.12 2.74 0.48
C LYS A 204 9.11 1.61 0.24
N GLY A 205 8.00 1.93 -0.41
CA GLY A 205 6.97 0.99 -0.82
C GLY A 205 6.57 1.23 -2.27
N ASP A 206 6.49 0.16 -3.04
CA ASP A 206 6.00 0.17 -4.41
C ASP A 206 4.71 -0.65 -4.43
N THR A 207 3.59 -0.03 -4.80
CA THR A 207 2.26 -0.65 -4.75
C THR A 207 1.65 -0.70 -6.13
N ASP A 208 1.17 -1.87 -6.53
CA ASP A 208 0.34 -2.06 -7.71
C ASP A 208 -1.12 -2.27 -7.31
N TYR A 209 -2.04 -1.74 -8.12
CA TYR A 209 -3.48 -1.94 -8.04
C TYR A 209 -4.01 -2.39 -9.39
N ALA A 210 -5.25 -2.87 -9.44
CA ALA A 210 -5.89 -3.31 -10.68
C ALA A 210 -5.86 -2.26 -11.81
N ARG A 211 -5.94 -0.96 -11.47
CA ARG A 211 -5.95 0.15 -12.44
C ARG A 211 -5.01 1.28 -12.03
N GLY A 212 -3.85 0.96 -11.46
CA GLY A 212 -2.90 2.00 -11.10
C GLY A 212 -1.72 1.48 -10.30
N SER A 213 -0.91 2.41 -9.84
CA SER A 213 0.23 2.14 -8.96
C SER A 213 0.46 3.30 -8.00
N ALA A 214 1.18 3.05 -6.93
CA ALA A 214 1.61 4.08 -6.01
C ALA A 214 3.05 3.83 -5.54
N ASP A 215 3.87 4.86 -5.62
CA ASP A 215 5.20 4.91 -5.01
C ASP A 215 5.09 5.62 -3.66
N MET A 216 5.67 5.04 -2.62
CA MET A 216 5.57 5.57 -1.28
C MET A 216 6.94 5.71 -0.64
N ASP A 217 7.20 6.89 -0.09
CA ASP A 217 8.36 7.21 0.72
C ASP A 217 7.92 7.64 2.12
N ALA A 218 8.44 6.99 3.16
CA ALA A 218 8.10 7.34 4.53
C ALA A 218 9.33 7.49 5.41
N TYR A 219 9.35 8.58 6.17
CA TYR A 219 10.35 8.85 7.21
C TYR A 219 9.67 8.78 8.56
N SER A 220 10.27 8.07 9.53
CA SER A 220 9.71 8.04 10.87
C SER A 220 10.73 8.22 11.97
N LEU A 221 10.29 8.85 13.06
CA LEU A 221 11.01 8.97 14.32
C LEU A 221 10.20 8.24 15.39
N ALA A 222 10.87 7.35 16.12
CA ALA A 222 10.26 6.61 17.22
C ALA A 222 11.02 6.82 18.53
N GLY A 223 10.29 6.94 19.65
CA GLY A 223 10.81 6.82 20.99
C GLY A 223 10.27 5.56 21.63
N TYR A 224 11.05 4.87 22.45
CA TYR A 224 10.60 3.66 23.11
C TYR A 224 11.17 3.49 24.52
N GLY A 225 10.41 2.75 25.34
CA GLY A 225 10.81 2.32 26.67
C GLY A 225 10.49 0.85 26.87
N LEU A 226 11.50 0.06 27.21
CA LEU A 226 11.39 -1.35 27.47
C LEU A 226 11.75 -1.65 28.93
N TRP A 227 10.77 -2.08 29.70
CA TRP A 227 10.96 -2.60 31.05
C TRP A 227 11.18 -4.11 31.02
N LEU A 228 12.17 -4.61 31.76
CA LEU A 228 12.49 -6.01 31.87
C LEU A 228 12.36 -6.43 33.36
N GLY A 229 11.39 -7.30 33.66
CA GLY A 229 11.20 -7.88 34.98
C GLY A 229 12.16 -9.02 35.26
N GLU A 230 12.51 -9.21 36.53
CA GLU A 230 13.45 -10.24 37.01
C GLU A 230 12.95 -11.68 36.76
N SER A 231 11.63 -11.90 36.68
CA SER A 231 11.03 -13.22 36.45
C SER A 231 10.68 -13.49 34.99
N GLY A 232 11.24 -12.71 34.06
CA GLY A 232 11.06 -12.92 32.61
C GLY A 232 9.97 -12.08 31.94
N GLN A 233 9.21 -11.27 32.72
CA GLN A 233 8.24 -10.35 32.18
C GLN A 233 8.93 -9.22 31.41
N TYR A 234 8.21 -8.60 30.44
CA TYR A 234 8.59 -7.33 29.87
C TYR A 234 7.36 -6.50 29.49
N VAL A 235 7.54 -5.21 29.48
CA VAL A 235 6.62 -4.24 28.91
C VAL A 235 7.40 -3.35 27.95
N ASP A 236 6.97 -3.26 26.72
CA ASP A 236 7.52 -2.38 25.70
C ASP A 236 6.48 -1.34 25.30
N VAL A 237 6.86 -0.08 25.28
CA VAL A 237 6.03 1.03 24.85
C VAL A 237 6.76 1.80 23.75
N VAL A 238 6.11 2.01 22.62
CA VAL A 238 6.68 2.72 21.48
C VAL A 238 5.73 3.82 21.03
N THR A 239 6.24 5.02 20.88
CA THR A 239 5.55 6.11 20.15
C THR A 239 6.31 6.41 18.88
N ARG A 240 5.56 6.70 17.79
CA ARG A 240 6.16 7.00 16.48
C ARG A 240 5.41 8.13 15.81
N LEU A 241 6.18 9.02 15.18
CA LEU A 241 5.70 10.02 14.23
C LEU A 241 6.27 9.67 12.86
N ALA A 242 5.43 9.63 11.84
CA ALA A 242 5.85 9.36 10.46
C ALA A 242 5.31 10.43 9.51
N SER A 243 6.12 10.79 8.52
CA SER A 243 5.72 11.57 7.35
C SER A 243 5.76 10.63 6.15
N ILE A 244 4.66 10.56 5.42
CA ILE A 244 4.40 9.59 4.36
C ILE A 244 4.06 10.37 3.10
N LYS A 245 4.90 10.28 2.08
CA LYS A 245 4.59 10.79 0.76
C LYS A 245 4.16 9.62 -0.13
N THR A 246 3.03 9.78 -0.81
CA THR A 246 2.52 8.80 -1.76
C THR A 246 2.28 9.49 -3.10
N ASP A 247 3.00 9.03 -4.13
CA ASP A 247 2.80 9.44 -5.52
C ASP A 247 1.95 8.34 -6.20
N ILE A 248 0.75 8.68 -6.62
CA ILE A 248 -0.20 7.71 -7.20
C ILE A 248 -0.36 7.95 -8.70
N THR A 249 -0.45 6.85 -9.45
CA THR A 249 -0.84 6.86 -10.86
C THR A 249 -2.11 6.03 -10.99
N VAL A 250 -3.18 6.65 -11.49
CA VAL A 250 -4.46 5.99 -11.75
C VAL A 250 -4.65 5.88 -13.26
N ASP A 251 -5.10 4.71 -13.70
CA ASP A 251 -5.40 4.41 -15.11
C ASP A 251 -4.24 4.71 -16.08
N GLY A 252 -3.01 4.51 -15.60
CA GLY A 252 -1.78 4.63 -16.38
C GLY A 252 -1.35 6.04 -16.76
N SER A 253 -2.17 7.07 -16.49
CA SER A 253 -1.89 8.43 -16.94
C SER A 253 -2.23 9.54 -15.96
N LYS A 254 -3.17 9.31 -15.05
CA LYS A 254 -3.63 10.29 -14.07
C LYS A 254 -2.76 10.23 -12.85
N LYS A 255 -2.03 11.30 -12.59
CA LYS A 255 -1.03 11.35 -11.51
C LYS A 255 -1.39 12.37 -10.46
N GLY A 256 -1.21 12.01 -9.22
CA GLY A 256 -1.35 12.88 -8.06
C GLY A 256 -0.38 12.51 -6.96
N SER A 257 -0.28 13.36 -5.98
CA SER A 257 0.58 13.15 -4.80
C SER A 257 -0.17 13.57 -3.54
N MET A 258 0.07 12.86 -2.44
CA MET A 258 -0.43 13.22 -1.12
C MET A 258 0.67 13.06 -0.08
N ASP A 259 0.63 13.93 0.95
CA ASP A 259 1.57 13.96 2.05
C ASP A 259 0.82 13.76 3.37
N ASN A 260 0.90 12.57 3.95
CA ASN A 260 0.25 12.23 5.20
C ASN A 260 1.22 12.27 6.39
N VAL A 261 0.67 12.55 7.55
CA VAL A 261 1.34 12.41 8.85
C VAL A 261 0.62 11.33 9.65
N ALA A 262 1.38 10.38 10.17
CA ALA A 262 0.86 9.33 11.04
C ALA A 262 1.47 9.44 12.44
N LEU A 263 0.63 9.28 13.46
CA LEU A 263 1.04 9.18 14.87
C LEU A 263 0.60 7.82 15.40
N SER A 264 1.53 7.08 16.00
CA SER A 264 1.21 5.77 16.59
C SER A 264 1.74 5.61 18.00
N LEU A 265 1.02 4.79 18.77
CA LEU A 265 1.39 4.33 20.10
C LEU A 265 1.13 2.83 20.15
N SER A 266 2.15 2.05 20.50
CA SER A 266 2.00 0.62 20.78
C SER A 266 2.48 0.25 22.18
N THR A 267 1.86 -0.76 22.74
CA THR A 267 2.25 -1.36 24.02
C THR A 267 2.20 -2.87 23.87
N GLU A 268 3.32 -3.52 24.18
CA GLU A 268 3.46 -4.98 24.18
C GLU A 268 3.82 -5.44 25.59
N PHE A 269 3.14 -6.50 26.04
CA PHE A 269 3.48 -7.24 27.26
C PHE A 269 3.77 -8.68 26.88
N GLY A 270 4.85 -9.22 27.42
CA GLY A 270 5.16 -10.63 27.28
C GLY A 270 5.83 -11.19 28.53
N TRP A 271 5.82 -12.52 28.61
CA TRP A 271 6.42 -13.23 29.76
C TRP A 271 7.13 -14.48 29.29
N ARG A 272 8.45 -14.50 29.43
CA ARG A 272 9.26 -15.67 29.14
C ARG A 272 9.33 -16.62 30.30
N PHE A 273 9.02 -17.87 30.02
CA PHE A 273 9.14 -19.01 30.94
C PHE A 273 10.19 -19.98 30.38
N ASP A 274 11.25 -20.23 31.13
CA ASP A 274 12.20 -21.29 30.81
C ASP A 274 11.62 -22.62 31.36
N VAL A 275 11.22 -23.53 30.45
CA VAL A 275 10.41 -24.71 30.78
C VAL A 275 11.30 -25.94 30.99
N LEU A 276 12.32 -26.14 30.19
CA LEU A 276 13.31 -27.19 30.24
C LEU A 276 14.70 -26.60 29.99
N ASN A 277 15.76 -27.34 30.23
CA ASN A 277 17.16 -26.90 30.27
C ASN A 277 17.53 -25.80 29.22
N ASN A 278 16.94 -25.84 28.03
CA ASN A 278 17.21 -24.86 26.98
C ASN A 278 15.93 -24.38 26.25
N LEU A 279 14.76 -24.90 26.63
CA LEU A 279 13.48 -24.57 26.01
C LEU A 279 12.82 -23.43 26.73
N PHE A 280 12.31 -22.44 26.04
CA PHE A 280 11.49 -21.37 26.59
C PHE A 280 10.17 -21.23 25.83
N VAL A 281 9.17 -20.71 26.54
CA VAL A 281 7.86 -20.33 26.00
C VAL A 281 7.59 -18.89 26.44
N GLU A 282 7.12 -18.06 25.51
CA GLU A 282 6.89 -16.63 25.75
C GLU A 282 5.54 -16.21 25.16
N PRO A 283 4.43 -16.28 25.93
CA PRO A 283 3.19 -15.63 25.56
C PRO A 283 3.36 -14.12 25.53
N GLN A 284 2.67 -13.48 24.57
CA GLN A 284 2.71 -12.03 24.39
C GLN A 284 1.36 -11.50 23.94
N VAL A 285 1.07 -10.26 24.33
CA VAL A 285 -0.08 -9.48 23.87
C VAL A 285 0.38 -8.07 23.54
N GLU A 286 -0.19 -7.51 22.49
CA GLU A 286 0.11 -6.14 22.03
C GLU A 286 -1.18 -5.41 21.66
N ALA A 287 -1.21 -4.12 21.93
CA ALA A 287 -2.18 -3.19 21.38
C ALA A 287 -1.44 -2.03 20.72
N SER A 288 -1.81 -1.69 19.51
CA SER A 288 -1.23 -0.59 18.74
C SER A 288 -2.33 0.29 18.16
N TYR A 289 -2.31 1.57 18.51
CA TYR A 289 -3.19 2.58 17.92
C TYR A 289 -2.42 3.49 16.99
N THR A 290 -3.02 3.82 15.85
CA THR A 290 -2.46 4.74 14.86
C THR A 290 -3.54 5.65 14.33
N TYR A 291 -3.19 6.92 14.21
CA TYR A 291 -3.96 7.95 13.52
C TYR A 291 -3.19 8.43 12.30
N VAL A 292 -3.87 8.53 11.15
CA VAL A 292 -3.36 9.13 9.91
C VAL A 292 -4.27 10.32 9.57
N ASN A 293 -3.68 11.49 9.29
CA ASN A 293 -4.45 12.69 8.97
C ASN A 293 -5.15 12.58 7.60
N ALA A 294 -6.23 13.33 7.45
CA ALA A 294 -6.86 13.55 6.15
C ALA A 294 -5.93 14.35 5.22
N GLU A 295 -5.99 14.05 3.91
CA GLU A 295 -5.23 14.76 2.90
C GLU A 295 -6.03 14.89 1.60
N SER A 296 -5.77 15.94 0.83
CA SER A 296 -6.43 16.18 -0.46
C SER A 296 -5.43 16.03 -1.60
N MET A 297 -5.86 15.33 -2.64
CA MET A 297 -5.08 15.10 -3.84
C MET A 297 -5.80 15.66 -5.06
N THR A 298 -5.05 16.35 -5.90
CA THR A 298 -5.52 16.76 -7.22
C THR A 298 -4.72 16.01 -8.27
N LEU A 299 -5.41 15.27 -9.14
CA LEU A 299 -4.76 14.62 -10.27
C LEU A 299 -4.41 15.63 -11.35
N ASN A 300 -3.48 15.27 -12.24
CA ASN A 300 -3.03 16.11 -13.34
C ASN A 300 -4.13 16.44 -14.38
N ASP A 301 -5.25 15.72 -14.35
CA ASP A 301 -6.45 16.00 -15.16
C ASP A 301 -7.41 17.01 -14.51
N GLY A 302 -7.10 17.48 -13.28
CA GLY A 302 -7.90 18.43 -12.51
C GLY A 302 -8.92 17.78 -11.58
N SER A 303 -9.02 16.46 -11.53
CA SER A 303 -9.90 15.73 -10.59
C SER A 303 -9.39 15.88 -9.17
N ASN A 304 -10.30 16.14 -8.23
CA ASN A 304 -9.99 16.33 -6.82
C ASN A 304 -10.55 15.19 -5.98
N TYR A 305 -9.72 14.70 -5.07
CA TYR A 305 -10.06 13.64 -4.13
C TYR A 305 -9.63 14.05 -2.73
N ARG A 306 -10.50 13.80 -1.76
CA ARG A 306 -10.19 13.97 -0.35
C ARG A 306 -10.13 12.61 0.31
N PHE A 307 -8.96 12.24 0.75
CA PHE A 307 -8.72 11.07 1.61
C PHE A 307 -8.99 11.49 3.04
N GLU A 308 -9.98 10.86 3.67
CA GLU A 308 -10.36 11.21 5.04
C GLU A 308 -9.33 10.69 6.04
N ALA A 309 -9.35 11.25 7.25
CA ALA A 309 -8.50 10.74 8.32
C ALA A 309 -8.89 9.29 8.65
N ALA A 310 -7.91 8.48 8.97
CA ALA A 310 -8.11 7.08 9.26
C ALA A 310 -7.45 6.67 10.59
N ASP A 311 -8.13 5.79 11.32
CA ASP A 311 -7.68 5.23 12.59
C ASP A 311 -7.50 3.73 12.46
N SER A 312 -6.45 3.19 13.08
CA SER A 312 -6.20 1.76 13.24
C SER A 312 -6.03 1.41 14.70
N LEU A 313 -6.66 0.35 15.15
CA LEU A 313 -6.44 -0.24 16.47
C LEU A 313 -6.18 -1.74 16.30
N LEU A 314 -4.92 -2.12 16.30
CA LEU A 314 -4.48 -3.51 16.23
C LEU A 314 -4.37 -4.12 17.62
N GLY A 315 -4.96 -5.30 17.80
CA GLY A 315 -4.70 -6.18 18.91
C GLY A 315 -4.00 -7.45 18.46
N ARG A 316 -2.92 -7.85 19.12
CA ARG A 316 -2.19 -9.08 18.83
C ARG A 316 -2.06 -9.92 20.09
N ALA A 317 -2.34 -11.22 19.97
CA ALA A 317 -2.06 -12.22 21.01
C ALA A 317 -1.24 -13.34 20.40
N GLY A 318 -0.07 -13.61 20.96
CA GLY A 318 0.91 -14.50 20.38
C GLY A 318 1.61 -15.42 21.37
N LEU A 319 2.28 -16.41 20.80
CA LEU A 319 3.11 -17.36 21.51
C LEU A 319 4.42 -17.55 20.75
N ILE A 320 5.54 -17.41 21.47
CA ILE A 320 6.86 -17.77 21.00
C ILE A 320 7.31 -19.04 21.71
N ILE A 321 7.84 -19.99 20.97
CA ILE A 321 8.50 -21.18 21.49
C ILE A 321 9.90 -21.21 20.91
N GLY A 322 10.91 -21.28 21.79
CA GLY A 322 12.29 -21.21 21.34
C GLY A 322 13.24 -22.06 22.18
N MET A 323 14.43 -22.18 21.64
CA MET A 323 15.51 -22.91 22.27
C MET A 323 16.74 -22.03 22.41
N GLN A 324 17.30 -21.98 23.62
CA GLN A 324 18.55 -21.29 23.91
C GLN A 324 19.73 -22.11 23.40
N CYS A 325 20.65 -21.51 22.67
CA CYS A 325 21.86 -22.15 22.22
C CYS A 325 22.84 -22.38 23.39
N PRO A 326 23.71 -23.41 23.34
CA PRO A 326 24.73 -23.63 24.35
C PRO A 326 25.59 -22.39 24.58
N ASN A 327 26.04 -22.21 25.84
CA ASN A 327 26.90 -21.08 26.25
C ASN A 327 26.31 -19.69 25.99
N ASN A 328 24.98 -19.57 25.96
CA ASN A 328 24.26 -18.34 25.71
C ASN A 328 24.68 -17.64 24.39
N LYS A 329 25.08 -18.40 23.37
CA LYS A 329 25.49 -17.86 22.09
C LYS A 329 24.34 -17.34 21.24
N GLY A 330 23.11 -17.46 21.71
CA GLY A 330 21.91 -17.01 21.03
C GLY A 330 20.73 -17.93 21.25
N ASN A 331 19.67 -17.74 20.49
CA ASN A 331 18.49 -18.61 20.49
C ASN A 331 17.87 -18.68 19.09
N VAL A 332 17.08 -19.72 18.88
CA VAL A 332 16.19 -19.88 17.71
C VAL A 332 14.77 -20.07 18.23
N TYR A 333 13.78 -19.57 17.49
CA TYR A 333 12.39 -19.64 17.91
C TYR A 333 11.43 -19.71 16.75
N GLY A 334 10.26 -20.28 17.00
CA GLY A 334 9.06 -20.14 16.19
C GLY A 334 8.05 -19.25 16.89
N LYS A 335 7.24 -18.53 16.16
CA LYS A 335 6.17 -17.68 16.68
C LYS A 335 4.88 -17.88 15.90
N VAL A 336 3.77 -17.71 16.60
CA VAL A 336 2.42 -17.65 16.04
C VAL A 336 1.60 -16.65 16.83
N SER A 337 0.83 -15.82 16.12
CA SER A 337 -0.04 -14.83 16.74
C SER A 337 -1.37 -14.75 15.99
N ALA A 338 -2.44 -14.50 16.72
CA ALA A 338 -3.70 -14.01 16.16
C ALA A 338 -3.70 -12.48 16.26
N VAL A 339 -4.05 -11.83 15.17
CA VAL A 339 -4.11 -10.37 15.08
C VAL A 339 -5.51 -9.96 14.63
N HIS A 340 -6.03 -8.90 15.24
CA HIS A 340 -7.32 -8.32 14.88
C HIS A 340 -7.20 -6.81 14.73
N GLU A 341 -7.73 -6.29 13.62
CA GLU A 341 -7.93 -4.86 13.39
C GLU A 341 -9.35 -4.49 13.83
N PHE A 342 -9.47 -3.66 14.84
CA PHE A 342 -10.77 -3.24 15.42
C PHE A 342 -11.36 -2.01 14.70
N LEU A 343 -10.52 -1.23 14.05
CA LEU A 343 -10.87 -0.03 13.29
C LEU A 343 -10.44 -0.24 11.83
N GLY A 344 -9.58 0.62 11.28
CA GLY A 344 -8.96 0.41 9.97
C GLY A 344 -9.81 0.86 8.80
N ASP A 345 -10.96 1.52 9.06
CA ASP A 345 -11.80 2.07 8.01
C ASP A 345 -11.06 3.21 7.32
N ALA A 346 -11.08 3.19 5.99
CA ALA A 346 -10.50 4.25 5.17
C ALA A 346 -11.50 4.67 4.09
N SER A 347 -11.52 5.96 3.76
CA SER A 347 -12.47 6.49 2.80
C SER A 347 -11.89 7.61 1.96
N VAL A 348 -12.45 7.76 0.76
CA VAL A 348 -12.13 8.82 -0.18
C VAL A 348 -13.43 9.49 -0.65
N THR A 349 -13.41 10.82 -0.69
CA THR A 349 -14.51 11.64 -1.21
C THR A 349 -14.06 12.24 -2.55
N GLY A 350 -14.81 11.96 -3.62
CA GLY A 350 -14.61 12.60 -4.93
C GLY A 350 -15.12 14.03 -4.94
N GLY A 351 -14.67 14.84 -5.91
CA GLY A 351 -15.10 16.24 -6.08
C GLY A 351 -16.59 16.43 -6.32
N ASN A 352 -17.29 15.38 -6.77
CA ASN A 352 -18.75 15.33 -6.89
C ASN A 352 -19.49 15.06 -5.56
N GLY A 353 -18.75 14.87 -4.46
CA GLY A 353 -19.29 14.56 -3.15
C GLY A 353 -19.63 13.08 -2.91
N ALA A 354 -19.35 12.18 -3.85
CA ALA A 354 -19.49 10.74 -3.63
C ALA A 354 -18.40 10.24 -2.68
N VAL A 355 -18.81 9.43 -1.70
CA VAL A 355 -17.90 8.85 -0.69
C VAL A 355 -17.79 7.34 -0.92
N TYR A 356 -16.58 6.85 -0.98
CA TYR A 356 -16.25 5.44 -1.09
C TYR A 356 -15.37 5.04 0.06
N SER A 357 -15.62 3.87 0.64
CA SER A 357 -14.93 3.42 1.85
C SER A 357 -14.62 1.94 1.81
N ILE A 358 -13.52 1.59 2.46
CA ILE A 358 -13.13 0.22 2.76
C ILE A 358 -13.37 -0.01 4.25
N ASP A 359 -14.07 -1.10 4.59
CA ASP A 359 -14.08 -1.63 5.96
C ASP A 359 -12.77 -2.38 6.18
N GLY A 360 -11.91 -1.82 7.01
CA GLY A 360 -10.58 -2.37 7.30
C GLY A 360 -10.54 -3.34 8.47
N LYS A 361 -11.70 -3.62 9.12
CA LYS A 361 -11.78 -4.58 10.22
C LYS A 361 -11.50 -5.99 9.72
N ASP A 362 -10.55 -6.67 10.35
CA ASP A 362 -10.06 -7.94 9.86
C ASP A 362 -9.41 -8.78 10.96
N THR A 363 -9.29 -10.08 10.71
CA THR A 363 -8.61 -11.03 11.62
C THR A 363 -7.72 -11.97 10.80
N TRP A 364 -6.46 -12.07 11.19
CA TRP A 364 -5.51 -12.95 10.51
C TRP A 364 -4.58 -13.65 11.50
N ILE A 365 -3.87 -14.63 10.99
CA ILE A 365 -2.79 -15.33 11.71
C ILE A 365 -1.45 -14.83 11.17
N GLU A 366 -0.55 -14.49 12.09
CA GLU A 366 0.86 -14.20 11.84
C GLU A 366 1.69 -15.36 12.35
N TYR A 367 2.63 -15.86 11.57
CA TYR A 367 3.54 -16.92 11.97
C TYR A 367 4.91 -16.76 11.35
N GLY A 368 5.93 -17.27 12.05
CA GLY A 368 7.29 -17.10 11.56
C GLY A 368 8.32 -17.84 12.41
N ILE A 369 9.56 -17.68 11.99
CA ILE A 369 10.74 -18.18 12.67
C ILE A 369 11.75 -17.07 12.84
N GLY A 370 12.55 -17.14 13.89
CA GLY A 370 13.61 -16.16 14.10
C GLY A 370 14.81 -16.74 14.83
N ALA A 371 15.88 -16.00 14.81
CA ALA A 371 17.13 -16.35 15.47
C ALA A 371 17.83 -15.11 16.01
N ASN A 372 18.50 -15.27 17.13
CA ASN A 372 19.42 -14.29 17.71
C ASN A 372 20.79 -14.94 17.91
N LEU A 373 21.83 -14.20 17.60
CA LEU A 373 23.21 -14.65 17.72
C LEU A 373 24.08 -13.63 18.43
N ASN A 374 24.69 -14.04 19.54
CA ASN A 374 25.66 -13.26 20.27
C ASN A 374 27.06 -13.54 19.67
N LEU A 375 27.51 -12.71 18.72
CA LEU A 375 28.80 -12.88 18.03
C LEU A 375 29.98 -12.64 18.99
N THR A 376 29.88 -11.56 19.76
CA THR A 376 30.83 -11.18 20.77
C THR A 376 30.07 -10.64 21.99
N ASP A 377 30.77 -10.25 23.07
CA ASP A 377 30.13 -9.59 24.21
C ASP A 377 29.57 -8.21 23.86
N SER A 378 29.98 -7.61 22.70
CA SER A 378 29.54 -6.30 22.25
C SER A 378 28.69 -6.33 20.97
N THR A 379 28.63 -7.46 20.24
CA THR A 379 27.99 -7.53 18.94
C THR A 379 26.95 -8.62 18.89
N TYR A 380 25.72 -8.25 18.56
CA TYR A 380 24.55 -9.11 18.49
C TYR A 380 23.92 -9.02 17.12
N LEU A 381 23.47 -10.14 16.57
CA LEU A 381 22.68 -10.22 15.35
C LEU A 381 21.33 -10.82 15.63
N TRP A 382 20.33 -10.44 14.85
CA TRP A 382 19.03 -11.12 14.81
C TRP A 382 18.47 -11.17 13.42
N ALA A 383 17.64 -12.16 13.17
CA ALA A 383 16.90 -12.33 11.93
C ALA A 383 15.52 -12.92 12.22
N ASP A 384 14.53 -12.50 11.46
CA ASP A 384 13.16 -13.01 11.46
C ASP A 384 12.68 -13.24 10.02
N LEU A 385 11.90 -14.29 9.84
CA LEU A 385 11.12 -14.55 8.64
C LEU A 385 9.68 -14.80 9.05
N GLU A 386 8.76 -14.07 8.47
CA GLU A 386 7.35 -14.04 8.87
C GLU A 386 6.43 -14.04 7.67
N ARG A 387 5.23 -14.57 7.87
CA ARG A 387 4.11 -14.57 6.94
C ARG A 387 2.80 -14.34 7.69
N THR A 388 1.81 -13.75 7.03
CA THR A 388 0.42 -13.73 7.52
C THR A 388 -0.49 -14.54 6.61
N SER A 389 -1.65 -14.90 7.10
CA SER A 389 -2.67 -15.59 6.33
C SER A 389 -4.06 -15.40 6.93
N GLY A 390 -5.05 -15.26 6.07
CA GLY A 390 -6.47 -15.19 6.42
C GLY A 390 -7.03 -13.78 6.47
N GLY A 391 -6.22 -12.77 6.19
CA GLY A 391 -6.66 -11.38 6.10
C GLY A 391 -7.09 -10.96 4.70
N VAL A 392 -7.72 -9.79 4.62
CA VAL A 392 -7.98 -9.08 3.36
C VAL A 392 -6.67 -8.62 2.72
N LEU A 393 -5.68 -8.33 3.56
CA LEU A 393 -4.32 -7.97 3.19
C LEU A 393 -3.34 -8.88 3.93
N ASP A 394 -2.72 -9.79 3.20
CA ASP A 394 -1.76 -10.74 3.76
C ASP A 394 -0.30 -10.33 3.45
N MET A 395 0.58 -10.61 4.40
CA MET A 395 2.02 -10.53 4.23
C MET A 395 2.50 -11.84 3.62
N ASP A 396 2.82 -11.86 2.33
CA ASP A 396 3.33 -13.05 1.64
C ASP A 396 4.63 -13.53 2.24
N TYR A 397 5.50 -12.60 2.55
CA TYR A 397 6.71 -12.78 3.35
C TYR A 397 7.19 -11.44 3.91
N ARG A 398 7.86 -11.53 5.04
CA ARG A 398 8.62 -10.43 5.65
C ARG A 398 9.91 -10.97 6.18
N ALA A 399 11.03 -10.37 5.83
CA ALA A 399 12.36 -10.73 6.29
C ALA A 399 12.99 -9.54 7.01
N THR A 400 13.43 -9.78 8.23
CA THR A 400 14.12 -8.78 9.07
C THR A 400 15.54 -9.25 9.34
N LEU A 401 16.50 -8.37 9.26
CA LEU A 401 17.90 -8.61 9.68
C LEU A 401 18.40 -7.41 10.46
N GLY A 402 18.95 -7.65 11.64
CA GLY A 402 19.46 -6.58 12.49
C GLY A 402 20.82 -6.86 13.12
N VAL A 403 21.51 -5.80 13.45
CA VAL A 403 22.79 -5.81 14.17
C VAL A 403 22.76 -4.77 15.30
N ARG A 404 23.30 -5.14 16.44
CA ARG A 404 23.48 -4.27 17.61
C ARG A 404 24.92 -4.27 18.04
N TYR A 405 25.42 -3.09 18.39
CA TYR A 405 26.74 -2.89 18.99
C TYR A 405 26.60 -2.18 20.34
N VAL A 406 27.20 -2.75 21.37
CA VAL A 406 27.20 -2.26 22.74
C VAL A 406 28.55 -1.61 23.05
N PHE A 407 28.52 -0.46 23.70
CA PHE A 407 29.72 0.34 24.04
C PHE A 407 29.67 0.87 25.47
#